data_47887ced6eb815081a16d50ed829a871
#
_entry.id   47887ced6eb815081a16d50ed829a871
#
_cell.length_a   1.000
_cell.length_b   1.000
_cell.length_c   1.000
_cell.angle_alpha   90.00
_cell.angle_beta   90.00
_cell.angle_gamma   90.00
#
_symmetry.space_group_name_H-M   'P 1'
#
loop_
_entity.id
_entity.type
_entity.pdbx_description
1 polymer ?
#
loop_
_entity_poly.entity_id
_entity_poly.type
_entity_poly.pdbx_seq_one_letter_code
_entity_poly.pdbx_strand_id
1 'polypeptide(L)'
;MGWLTFWNPKNLQKKVDMYGYHFSWKTHAVMIFLALAGVIGIGAVFRLKAGGVVIALTAVIMMLPVLVLDMYHKMYEQKRFADAAEYMEQMLYAFQKTGKILSALKETREIFEEGKMRSCIEQVILKLEFGDFSAGENVFESALEPIESQYQCPKIKMLHELLINAEEHGGEMSESALLLLEDIELWKRRGYQLQAEKKKSHTDNIISVIVSVILCATALYVLDSMKDLFVVKTDFNIFGVGIIQVSSLVFLLFLLWVFVKSSRNLTNDWLATEKVEKEQEISSSCEMVYHYNEKKEKRKSMLWALPAAGMMLAAVLAGKLILAGILFPVTLFLAMQHKVGYQIAKRDVKEAVYLALPGWFMELALLLQNNNVQ
;
A
#
# COMPACT_ATOMS: atom_id res chain seq x y z
N MET A 1 -9.38 -9.83 13.39
CA MET A 1 -9.29 -9.13 14.70
C MET A 1 -10.00 -7.80 14.59
N GLY A 2 -10.99 -7.53 15.45
CA GLY A 2 -11.91 -6.40 15.29
C GLY A 2 -11.21 -5.05 15.49
N TRP A 3 -11.63 -4.08 14.73
CA TRP A 3 -11.21 -2.68 14.70
C TRP A 3 -11.13 -2.02 16.09
N LEU A 4 -12.02 -2.40 16.98
CA LEU A 4 -12.16 -1.90 18.35
C LEU A 4 -11.00 -2.30 19.30
N THR A 5 -10.20 -3.32 18.98
CA THR A 5 -9.11 -3.76 19.85
C THR A 5 -7.92 -2.78 19.84
N PHE A 6 -7.77 -1.94 18.81
CA PHE A 6 -6.68 -0.95 18.68
C PHE A 6 -6.97 0.38 19.39
N TRP A 7 -8.18 0.57 19.91
CA TRP A 7 -8.54 1.70 20.76
C TRP A 7 -7.88 1.64 22.12
N ASN A 8 -7.47 0.46 22.55
CA ASN A 8 -6.69 0.35 23.77
C ASN A 8 -5.22 0.70 23.46
N PRO A 9 -4.66 1.80 24.02
CA PRO A 9 -3.31 2.25 23.76
C PRO A 9 -2.26 1.19 24.08
N LYS A 10 -2.53 0.31 25.05
CA LYS A 10 -1.65 -0.84 25.36
C LYS A 10 -1.58 -1.85 24.22
N ASN A 11 -2.68 -2.09 23.51
CA ASN A 11 -2.70 -3.01 22.37
C ASN A 11 -2.01 -2.38 21.16
N LEU A 12 -2.18 -1.07 20.94
CA LEU A 12 -1.48 -0.32 19.90
C LEU A 12 0.03 -0.34 20.15
N GLN A 13 0.44 -0.04 21.38
CA GLN A 13 1.85 -0.09 21.80
C GLN A 13 2.44 -1.49 21.58
N LYS A 14 1.75 -2.53 22.04
CA LYS A 14 2.18 -3.92 21.85
C LYS A 14 2.39 -4.28 20.39
N LYS A 15 1.55 -3.78 19.49
CA LYS A 15 1.66 -4.05 18.07
C LYS A 15 2.78 -3.24 17.40
N VAL A 16 3.02 -2.00 17.83
CA VAL A 16 4.16 -1.20 17.37
C VAL A 16 5.49 -1.78 17.89
N ASP A 17 5.52 -2.25 19.13
CA ASP A 17 6.69 -2.94 19.69
C ASP A 17 7.01 -4.25 18.92
N MET A 18 5.99 -4.97 18.41
CA MET A 18 6.18 -6.13 17.52
C MET A 18 6.87 -5.76 16.19
N TYR A 19 6.69 -4.53 15.71
CA TYR A 19 7.42 -4.01 14.55
C TYR A 19 8.85 -3.54 14.89
N GLY A 20 9.24 -3.57 16.18
CA GLY A 20 10.57 -3.14 16.63
C GLY A 20 10.72 -1.65 16.86
N TYR A 21 9.61 -0.90 16.93
CA TYR A 21 9.62 0.53 17.20
C TYR A 21 9.08 0.84 18.59
N HIS A 22 9.72 1.76 19.30
CA HIS A 22 9.22 2.25 20.59
C HIS A 22 8.18 3.34 20.38
N PHE A 23 6.95 3.07 20.79
CA PHE A 23 5.87 4.03 20.75
C PHE A 23 5.72 4.74 22.10
N SER A 24 6.16 6.00 22.15
CA SER A 24 6.03 6.80 23.37
C SER A 24 4.61 7.34 23.53
N TRP A 25 4.06 7.24 24.73
CA TRP A 25 2.78 7.85 25.08
C TRP A 25 2.74 9.37 24.82
N LYS A 26 3.88 10.06 24.98
CA LYS A 26 4.01 11.49 24.67
C LYS A 26 3.78 11.77 23.19
N THR A 27 4.36 10.97 22.31
CA THR A 27 4.17 11.10 20.84
C THR A 27 2.70 10.89 20.46
N HIS A 28 2.03 9.92 21.09
CA HIS A 28 0.60 9.67 20.86
C HIS A 28 -0.26 10.86 21.29
N ALA A 29 -0.01 11.40 22.49
CA ALA A 29 -0.73 12.56 22.99
C ALA A 29 -0.55 13.80 22.08
N VAL A 30 0.67 14.05 21.58
CA VAL A 30 0.94 15.15 20.64
C VAL A 30 0.19 14.94 19.32
N MET A 31 0.16 13.73 18.77
CA MET A 31 -0.58 13.44 17.54
C MET A 31 -2.09 13.64 17.70
N ILE A 32 -2.66 13.19 18.84
CA ILE A 32 -4.07 13.44 19.15
C ILE A 32 -4.35 14.93 19.24
N PHE A 33 -3.50 15.67 19.98
CA PHE A 33 -3.68 17.11 20.16
C PHE A 33 -3.63 17.84 18.81
N LEU A 34 -2.67 17.53 17.94
CA LEU A 34 -2.58 18.14 16.60
C LEU A 34 -3.79 17.81 15.73
N ALA A 35 -4.27 16.56 15.77
CA ALA A 35 -5.45 16.15 15.04
C ALA A 35 -6.71 16.89 15.53
N LEU A 36 -6.90 17.02 16.85
CA LEU A 36 -8.01 17.76 17.44
C LEU A 36 -7.95 19.25 17.09
N ALA A 37 -6.77 19.87 17.19
CA ALA A 37 -6.57 21.27 16.81
C ALA A 37 -6.86 21.50 15.32
N GLY A 38 -6.44 20.58 14.45
CA GLY A 38 -6.73 20.63 13.02
C GLY A 38 -8.24 20.56 12.71
N VAL A 39 -8.97 19.65 13.36
CA VAL A 39 -10.43 19.54 13.18
C VAL A 39 -11.16 20.79 13.67
N ILE A 40 -10.78 21.33 14.81
CA ILE A 40 -11.36 22.55 15.34
C ILE A 40 -11.08 23.73 14.40
N GLY A 41 -9.84 23.85 13.89
CA GLY A 41 -9.47 24.86 12.92
C GLY A 41 -10.28 24.80 11.63
N ILE A 42 -10.41 23.61 11.04
CA ILE A 42 -11.24 23.38 9.85
C ILE A 42 -12.71 23.67 10.16
N GLY A 43 -13.23 23.21 11.32
CA GLY A 43 -14.58 23.47 11.77
C GLY A 43 -14.87 24.97 11.90
N ALA A 44 -13.91 25.75 12.38
CA ALA A 44 -14.02 27.21 12.46
C ALA A 44 -14.02 27.87 11.08
N VAL A 45 -13.16 27.42 10.15
CA VAL A 45 -13.14 27.91 8.75
C VAL A 45 -14.46 27.68 8.05
N PHE A 46 -15.07 26.50 8.21
CA PHE A 46 -16.37 26.14 7.63
C PHE A 46 -17.56 26.65 8.47
N ARG A 47 -17.30 27.35 9.58
CA ARG A 47 -18.31 27.81 10.55
C ARG A 47 -19.32 26.70 10.90
N LEU A 48 -18.83 25.49 11.15
CA LEU A 48 -19.65 24.34 11.50
C LEU A 48 -20.32 24.55 12.86
N LYS A 49 -21.59 24.14 12.97
CA LYS A 49 -22.29 24.10 14.27
C LYS A 49 -21.60 23.09 15.20
N ALA A 50 -21.71 23.29 16.51
CA ALA A 50 -21.06 22.44 17.51
C ALA A 50 -21.31 20.94 17.30
N GLY A 51 -22.53 20.54 16.91
CA GLY A 51 -22.85 19.15 16.59
C GLY A 51 -22.05 18.58 15.41
N GLY A 52 -21.83 19.38 14.36
CA GLY A 52 -20.99 18.99 13.21
C GLY A 52 -19.52 18.82 13.59
N VAL A 53 -19.00 19.73 14.44
CA VAL A 53 -17.62 19.63 14.95
C VAL A 53 -17.45 18.37 15.81
N VAL A 54 -18.41 18.04 16.68
CA VAL A 54 -18.37 16.83 17.51
C VAL A 54 -18.35 15.56 16.63
N ILE A 55 -19.17 15.51 15.58
CA ILE A 55 -19.18 14.36 14.64
C ILE A 55 -17.83 14.24 13.93
N ALA A 56 -17.27 15.34 13.43
CA ALA A 56 -15.96 15.36 12.77
C ALA A 56 -14.83 14.91 13.73
N LEU A 57 -14.84 15.42 14.97
CA LEU A 57 -13.91 15.00 16.02
C LEU A 57 -14.00 13.50 16.30
N THR A 58 -15.20 12.97 16.46
CA THR A 58 -15.42 11.54 16.70
C THR A 58 -14.88 10.70 15.54
N ALA A 59 -15.13 11.12 14.29
CA ALA A 59 -14.63 10.42 13.10
C ALA A 59 -13.09 10.41 13.05
N VAL A 60 -12.43 11.54 13.31
CA VAL A 60 -10.96 11.63 13.32
C VAL A 60 -10.36 10.79 14.44
N ILE A 61 -10.91 10.90 15.65
CA ILE A 61 -10.47 10.07 16.79
C ILE A 61 -10.61 8.58 16.44
N MET A 62 -11.69 8.16 15.80
CA MET A 62 -11.86 6.78 15.34
C MET A 62 -10.81 6.33 14.31
N MET A 63 -10.37 7.18 13.41
CA MET A 63 -9.41 6.84 12.36
C MET A 63 -7.95 6.93 12.82
N LEU A 64 -7.66 7.68 13.88
CA LEU A 64 -6.30 7.98 14.32
C LEU A 64 -5.46 6.74 14.68
N PRO A 65 -5.96 5.73 15.42
CA PRO A 65 -5.19 4.51 15.71
C PRO A 65 -4.79 3.74 14.43
N VAL A 66 -5.67 3.75 13.41
CA VAL A 66 -5.40 3.11 12.12
C VAL A 66 -4.28 3.81 11.39
N LEU A 67 -4.31 5.16 11.33
CA LEU A 67 -3.26 5.96 10.68
C LEU A 67 -1.90 5.77 11.36
N VAL A 68 -1.88 5.73 12.69
CA VAL A 68 -0.65 5.49 13.45
C VAL A 68 -0.10 4.11 13.14
N LEU A 69 -0.95 3.08 13.17
CA LEU A 69 -0.54 1.72 12.88
C LEU A 69 -0.01 1.58 11.44
N ASP A 70 -0.70 2.18 10.47
CA ASP A 70 -0.31 2.16 9.05
C ASP A 70 1.05 2.86 8.85
N MET A 71 1.33 3.94 9.59
CA MET A 71 2.63 4.63 9.55
C MET A 71 3.77 3.73 10.02
N TYR A 72 3.63 3.06 11.18
CA TYR A 72 4.66 2.16 11.71
C TYR A 72 4.80 0.89 10.89
N HIS A 73 3.69 0.34 10.39
CA HIS A 73 3.72 -0.81 9.50
C HIS A 73 4.47 -0.51 8.19
N LYS A 74 4.23 0.66 7.61
CA LYS A 74 4.98 1.14 6.44
C LYS A 74 6.49 1.22 6.71
N MET A 75 6.89 1.82 7.83
CA MET A 75 8.31 1.92 8.21
C MET A 75 8.93 0.53 8.38
N TYR A 76 8.19 -0.38 9.01
CA TYR A 76 8.61 -1.77 9.19
C TYR A 76 8.81 -2.49 7.86
N GLU A 77 7.84 -2.43 6.95
CA GLU A 77 7.93 -3.09 5.64
C GLU A 77 9.04 -2.51 4.77
N GLN A 78 9.27 -1.20 4.82
CA GLN A 78 10.39 -0.58 4.11
C GLN A 78 11.75 -1.05 4.66
N LYS A 79 11.90 -1.13 5.97
CA LYS A 79 13.12 -1.65 6.60
C LYS A 79 13.30 -3.13 6.28
N ARG A 80 12.25 -3.93 6.39
CA ARG A 80 12.25 -5.36 6.06
C ARG A 80 12.69 -5.63 4.62
N PHE A 81 12.22 -4.81 3.67
CA PHE A 81 12.64 -4.89 2.27
C PHE A 81 14.13 -4.53 2.11
N ALA A 82 14.59 -3.45 2.74
CA ALA A 82 15.99 -3.03 2.70
C ALA A 82 16.92 -4.10 3.31
N ASP A 83 16.58 -4.61 4.49
CA ASP A 83 17.32 -5.66 5.18
C ASP A 83 17.42 -6.94 4.32
N ALA A 84 16.31 -7.34 3.67
CA ALA A 84 16.28 -8.52 2.79
C ALA A 84 17.17 -8.34 1.55
N ALA A 85 17.09 -7.17 0.90
CA ALA A 85 17.91 -6.86 -0.27
C ALA A 85 19.41 -6.86 0.08
N GLU A 86 19.77 -6.21 1.18
CA GLU A 86 21.15 -6.15 1.65
C GLU A 86 21.66 -7.53 2.07
N TYR A 87 20.85 -8.32 2.78
CA TYR A 87 21.19 -9.69 3.14
C TYR A 87 21.55 -10.53 1.91
N MET A 88 20.71 -10.51 0.88
CA MET A 88 20.93 -11.31 -0.33
C MET A 88 22.21 -10.90 -1.07
N GLU A 89 22.49 -9.60 -1.19
CA GLU A 89 23.71 -9.09 -1.81
C GLU A 89 24.96 -9.50 -1.01
N GLN A 90 24.95 -9.25 0.28
CA GLN A 90 26.12 -9.51 1.15
C GLN A 90 26.39 -11.00 1.31
N MET A 91 25.35 -11.81 1.47
CA MET A 91 25.45 -13.26 1.58
C MET A 91 26.06 -13.87 0.31
N LEU A 92 25.63 -13.38 -0.87
CA LEU A 92 26.18 -13.84 -2.14
C LEU A 92 27.66 -13.47 -2.32
N TYR A 93 28.04 -12.21 -2.01
CA TYR A 93 29.43 -11.78 -2.06
C TYR A 93 30.33 -12.54 -1.05
N ALA A 94 29.85 -12.71 0.17
CA ALA A 94 30.59 -13.44 1.18
C ALA A 94 30.76 -14.91 0.82
N PHE A 95 29.73 -15.53 0.22
CA PHE A 95 29.81 -16.91 -0.26
C PHE A 95 30.75 -17.07 -1.46
N GLN A 96 30.73 -16.16 -2.42
CA GLN A 96 31.71 -16.18 -3.54
C GLN A 96 33.16 -16.16 -3.04
N LYS A 97 33.42 -15.47 -1.94
CA LYS A 97 34.77 -15.37 -1.35
C LYS A 97 35.13 -16.60 -0.53
N THR A 98 34.21 -17.16 0.23
CA THR A 98 34.46 -18.19 1.24
C THR A 98 34.16 -19.61 0.76
N GLY A 99 33.23 -19.77 -0.17
CA GLY A 99 32.68 -21.04 -0.64
C GLY A 99 31.92 -21.85 0.41
N LYS A 100 31.63 -21.26 1.59
CA LYS A 100 30.95 -21.92 2.70
C LYS A 100 29.84 -21.05 3.32
N ILE A 101 28.65 -21.62 3.48
CA ILE A 101 27.47 -20.93 4.03
C ILE A 101 27.76 -20.38 5.43
N LEU A 102 28.33 -21.18 6.34
CA LEU A 102 28.61 -20.74 7.69
C LEU A 102 29.58 -19.55 7.73
N SER A 103 30.63 -19.58 6.91
CA SER A 103 31.63 -18.50 6.86
C SER A 103 31.01 -17.23 6.25
N ALA A 104 30.19 -17.38 5.20
CA ALA A 104 29.47 -16.29 4.57
C ALA A 104 28.45 -15.62 5.53
N LEU A 105 27.73 -16.43 6.32
CA LEU A 105 26.83 -15.91 7.35
C LEU A 105 27.55 -15.11 8.43
N LYS A 106 28.73 -15.58 8.89
CA LYS A 106 29.54 -14.84 9.86
C LYS A 106 30.02 -13.50 9.32
N GLU A 107 30.47 -13.45 8.07
CA GLU A 107 30.88 -12.21 7.41
C GLU A 107 29.68 -11.27 7.19
N THR A 108 28.54 -11.79 6.73
CA THR A 108 27.31 -11.04 6.53
C THR A 108 26.77 -10.45 7.84
N ARG A 109 26.84 -11.20 8.97
CA ARG A 109 26.40 -10.72 10.28
C ARG A 109 27.09 -9.42 10.70
N GLU A 110 28.38 -9.26 10.42
CA GLU A 110 29.17 -8.08 10.83
C GLU A 110 28.69 -6.78 10.15
N ILE A 111 28.01 -6.89 9.01
CA ILE A 111 27.51 -5.74 8.25
C ILE A 111 26.20 -5.20 8.86
N PHE A 112 25.40 -6.09 9.46
CA PHE A 112 24.12 -5.70 10.04
C PHE A 112 24.30 -5.12 11.45
N GLU A 113 23.73 -3.92 11.64
CA GLU A 113 23.53 -3.34 12.97
C GLU A 113 22.54 -4.19 13.80
N GLU A 114 22.40 -3.89 15.08
CA GLU A 114 21.43 -4.57 15.94
C GLU A 114 20.01 -4.46 15.35
N GLY A 115 19.36 -5.61 15.15
CA GLY A 115 18.05 -5.68 14.53
C GLY A 115 17.57 -7.10 14.26
N LYS A 116 16.41 -7.22 13.63
CA LYS A 116 15.80 -8.53 13.36
C LYS A 116 16.64 -9.41 12.43
N MET A 117 17.22 -8.83 11.36
CA MET A 117 18.07 -9.61 10.44
C MET A 117 19.30 -10.17 11.15
N ARG A 118 20.02 -9.34 11.87
CA ARG A 118 21.17 -9.81 12.65
C ARG A 118 20.80 -10.93 13.61
N SER A 119 19.69 -10.76 14.35
CA SER A 119 19.20 -11.80 15.26
C SER A 119 18.85 -13.12 14.56
N CYS A 120 18.25 -13.06 13.37
CA CYS A 120 17.99 -14.26 12.57
C CYS A 120 19.30 -14.92 12.09
N ILE A 121 20.27 -14.14 11.60
CA ILE A 121 21.58 -14.66 11.17
C ILE A 121 22.29 -15.32 12.35
N GLU A 122 22.30 -14.71 13.53
CA GLU A 122 22.90 -15.29 14.75
C GLU A 122 22.22 -16.60 15.15
N GLN A 123 20.88 -16.69 15.05
CA GLN A 123 20.16 -17.94 15.30
C GLN A 123 20.57 -19.04 14.31
N VAL A 124 20.72 -18.71 13.03
CA VAL A 124 21.19 -19.65 12.00
C VAL A 124 22.60 -20.11 12.27
N ILE A 125 23.53 -19.20 12.61
CA ILE A 125 24.91 -19.54 12.95
C ILE A 125 24.93 -20.48 14.15
N LEU A 126 24.17 -20.19 15.22
CA LEU A 126 24.08 -21.06 16.40
C LEU A 126 23.50 -22.43 16.07
N LYS A 127 22.48 -22.51 15.20
CA LYS A 127 21.94 -23.78 14.73
C LYS A 127 22.98 -24.59 13.97
N LEU A 128 23.77 -23.97 13.06
CA LEU A 128 24.80 -24.65 12.29
C LEU A 128 26.00 -25.11 13.12
N GLU A 129 26.34 -24.37 14.19
CA GLU A 129 27.49 -24.70 15.06
C GLU A 129 27.13 -25.72 16.15
N PHE A 130 25.91 -25.67 16.71
CA PHE A 130 25.54 -26.40 17.90
C PHE A 130 24.21 -27.15 17.78
N GLY A 131 23.57 -27.11 16.59
CA GLY A 131 22.25 -27.72 16.41
C GLY A 131 22.32 -29.24 16.40
N ASP A 132 21.32 -29.87 17.04
CA ASP A 132 21.06 -31.30 16.94
C ASP A 132 20.11 -31.53 15.76
N PHE A 133 20.64 -32.09 14.66
CA PHE A 133 19.86 -32.37 13.46
C PHE A 133 19.43 -33.83 13.44
N SER A 134 18.16 -34.08 13.07
CA SER A 134 17.63 -35.43 12.96
C SER A 134 18.26 -36.17 11.77
N ALA A 135 18.46 -37.48 11.91
CA ALA A 135 19.01 -38.28 10.82
C ALA A 135 18.08 -38.24 9.59
N GLY A 136 18.59 -37.69 8.48
CA GLY A 136 17.84 -37.54 7.21
C GLY A 136 17.30 -36.13 6.93
N GLU A 137 17.50 -35.17 7.82
CA GLU A 137 17.13 -33.77 7.63
C GLU A 137 18.28 -33.02 6.94
N ASN A 138 17.94 -32.18 5.95
CA ASN A 138 18.95 -31.32 5.32
C ASN A 138 19.36 -30.24 6.33
N VAL A 139 20.60 -30.32 6.83
CA VAL A 139 21.14 -29.46 7.87
C VAL A 139 21.03 -27.98 7.51
N PHE A 140 21.38 -27.62 6.29
CA PHE A 140 21.38 -26.23 5.84
C PHE A 140 19.95 -25.70 5.68
N GLU A 141 19.02 -26.50 5.11
CA GLU A 141 17.65 -26.10 4.91
C GLU A 141 16.96 -25.83 6.24
N SER A 142 17.09 -26.74 7.21
CA SER A 142 16.55 -26.56 8.56
C SER A 142 17.21 -25.38 9.31
N ALA A 143 18.51 -25.15 9.12
CA ALA A 143 19.21 -24.07 9.78
C ALA A 143 18.80 -22.69 9.27
N LEU A 144 18.55 -22.54 7.96
CA LEU A 144 18.19 -21.27 7.31
C LEU A 144 16.71 -20.87 7.49
N GLU A 145 15.86 -21.79 7.94
CA GLU A 145 14.43 -21.58 8.18
C GLU A 145 14.10 -20.29 8.99
N PRO A 146 14.84 -19.88 10.03
CA PRO A 146 14.55 -18.66 10.78
C PRO A 146 14.56 -17.39 9.93
N ILE A 147 15.44 -17.29 8.93
CA ILE A 147 15.48 -16.16 8.01
C ILE A 147 14.31 -16.24 7.03
N GLU A 148 14.06 -17.42 6.46
CA GLU A 148 12.98 -17.63 5.50
C GLU A 148 11.60 -17.39 6.10
N SER A 149 11.36 -17.92 7.30
CA SER A 149 10.08 -17.75 8.01
C SER A 149 9.82 -16.32 8.45
N GLN A 150 10.87 -15.58 8.86
CA GLN A 150 10.76 -14.19 9.28
C GLN A 150 10.51 -13.23 8.12
N TYR A 151 11.19 -13.44 7.00
CA TYR A 151 11.12 -12.53 5.85
C TYR A 151 10.11 -12.96 4.81
N GLN A 152 9.81 -14.26 4.70
CA GLN A 152 8.86 -14.85 3.74
C GLN A 152 9.06 -14.33 2.32
N CYS A 153 10.33 -14.23 1.89
CA CYS A 153 10.74 -13.73 0.59
C CYS A 153 11.17 -14.89 -0.31
N PRO A 154 10.48 -15.16 -1.42
CA PRO A 154 10.83 -16.24 -2.34
C PRO A 154 12.27 -16.14 -2.88
N LYS A 155 12.78 -14.90 -3.07
CA LYS A 155 14.16 -14.69 -3.54
C LYS A 155 15.22 -15.08 -2.51
N ILE A 156 14.93 -14.90 -1.21
CA ILE A 156 15.81 -15.39 -0.14
C ILE A 156 15.86 -16.91 -0.20
N LYS A 157 14.72 -17.58 -0.35
CA LYS A 157 14.67 -19.03 -0.47
C LYS A 157 15.45 -19.53 -1.69
N MET A 158 15.27 -18.90 -2.83
CA MET A 158 16.02 -19.23 -4.06
C MET A 158 17.53 -19.03 -3.90
N LEU A 159 17.94 -17.95 -3.21
CA LEU A 159 19.35 -17.75 -2.86
C LEU A 159 19.88 -18.88 -1.98
N HIS A 160 19.16 -19.25 -0.93
CA HIS A 160 19.55 -20.33 -0.03
C HIS A 160 19.70 -21.66 -0.76
N GLU A 161 18.73 -22.03 -1.60
CA GLU A 161 18.78 -23.23 -2.44
C GLU A 161 20.02 -23.24 -3.37
N LEU A 162 20.34 -22.09 -3.97
CA LEU A 162 21.54 -21.95 -4.80
C LEU A 162 22.82 -22.17 -3.98
N LEU A 163 22.92 -21.56 -2.79
CA LEU A 163 24.10 -21.66 -1.92
C LEU A 163 24.30 -23.09 -1.39
N ILE A 164 23.20 -23.76 -1.01
CA ILE A 164 23.22 -25.15 -0.54
C ILE A 164 23.73 -26.06 -1.66
N ASN A 165 23.12 -25.95 -2.85
CA ASN A 165 23.56 -26.75 -4.00
C ASN A 165 25.03 -26.53 -4.36
N ALA A 166 25.52 -25.30 -4.25
CA ALA A 166 26.90 -24.97 -4.54
C ALA A 166 27.88 -25.52 -3.48
N GLU A 167 27.53 -25.48 -2.19
CA GLU A 167 28.38 -26.04 -1.13
C GLU A 167 28.40 -27.57 -1.17
N GLU A 168 27.27 -28.25 -1.50
CA GLU A 168 27.17 -29.71 -1.56
C GLU A 168 27.83 -30.29 -2.80
N HIS A 169 27.70 -29.64 -3.96
CA HIS A 169 28.13 -30.21 -5.25
C HIS A 169 29.42 -29.58 -5.81
N GLY A 170 29.95 -28.51 -5.20
CA GLY A 170 31.24 -27.92 -5.56
C GLY A 170 31.29 -27.34 -6.99
N GLY A 171 30.17 -26.89 -7.54
CA GLY A 171 30.11 -26.37 -8.90
C GLY A 171 30.72 -24.98 -9.06
N GLU A 172 31.16 -24.64 -10.29
CA GLU A 172 31.55 -23.27 -10.66
C GLU A 172 30.33 -22.33 -10.58
N MET A 173 30.22 -21.60 -9.46
CA MET A 173 29.09 -20.74 -9.15
C MET A 173 29.15 -19.35 -9.78
N SER A 174 30.25 -19.01 -10.48
CA SER A 174 30.49 -17.62 -10.88
C SER A 174 29.42 -17.07 -11.81
N GLU A 175 28.93 -17.85 -12.76
CA GLU A 175 27.93 -17.41 -13.74
C GLU A 175 26.54 -17.35 -13.13
N SER A 176 26.11 -18.38 -12.39
CA SER A 176 24.80 -18.41 -11.71
C SER A 176 24.71 -17.35 -10.63
N ALA A 177 25.80 -17.10 -9.90
CA ALA A 177 25.88 -16.05 -8.89
C ALA A 177 25.76 -14.63 -9.51
N LEU A 178 26.41 -14.40 -10.65
CA LEU A 178 26.28 -13.13 -11.38
C LEU A 178 24.88 -12.88 -11.87
N LEU A 179 24.22 -13.89 -12.45
CA LEU A 179 22.82 -13.80 -12.89
C LEU A 179 21.87 -13.52 -11.72
N LEU A 180 22.08 -14.20 -10.59
CA LEU A 180 21.27 -13.97 -9.41
C LEU A 180 21.49 -12.57 -8.82
N LEU A 181 22.73 -12.09 -8.81
CA LEU A 181 23.06 -10.74 -8.36
C LEU A 181 22.37 -9.68 -9.22
N GLU A 182 22.43 -9.84 -10.56
CA GLU A 182 21.73 -8.95 -11.48
C GLU A 182 20.21 -8.95 -11.26
N ASP A 183 19.62 -10.12 -11.03
CA ASP A 183 18.19 -10.24 -10.72
C ASP A 183 17.83 -9.59 -9.37
N ILE A 184 18.65 -9.76 -8.33
CA ILE A 184 18.48 -9.09 -7.03
C ILE A 184 18.57 -7.57 -7.19
N GLU A 185 19.55 -7.07 -7.94
CA GLU A 185 19.67 -5.63 -8.21
C GLU A 185 18.47 -5.07 -8.97
N LEU A 186 17.99 -5.78 -9.99
CA LEU A 186 16.79 -5.39 -10.73
C LEU A 186 15.54 -5.38 -9.85
N TRP A 187 15.37 -6.41 -9.01
CA TRP A 187 14.27 -6.50 -8.05
C TRP A 187 14.33 -5.36 -7.03
N LYS A 188 15.50 -5.09 -6.45
CA LYS A 188 15.75 -3.98 -5.52
C LYS A 188 15.42 -2.62 -6.16
N ARG A 189 15.92 -2.38 -7.37
CA ARG A 189 15.64 -1.15 -8.13
C ARG A 189 14.16 -0.95 -8.38
N ARG A 190 13.46 -2.00 -8.83
CA ARG A 190 11.99 -1.97 -9.04
C ARG A 190 11.24 -1.72 -7.73
N GLY A 191 11.62 -2.38 -6.65
CA GLY A 191 11.03 -2.16 -5.33
C GLY A 191 11.11 -0.71 -4.88
N TYR A 192 12.29 -0.08 -5.00
CA TYR A 192 12.46 1.34 -4.66
C TYR A 192 11.70 2.28 -5.60
N GLN A 193 11.63 1.97 -6.91
CA GLN A 193 10.83 2.75 -7.86
C GLN A 193 9.34 2.71 -7.49
N LEU A 194 8.79 1.54 -7.22
CA LEU A 194 7.39 1.38 -6.78
C LEU A 194 7.12 2.10 -5.45
N GLN A 195 8.05 2.05 -4.49
CA GLN A 195 7.94 2.81 -3.25
C GLN A 195 7.90 4.33 -3.51
N ALA A 196 8.77 4.82 -4.40
CA ALA A 196 8.82 6.22 -4.78
C ALA A 196 7.53 6.67 -5.49
N GLU A 197 7.00 5.88 -6.43
CA GLU A 197 5.74 6.15 -7.13
C GLU A 197 4.55 6.19 -6.18
N LYS A 198 4.45 5.25 -5.26
CA LYS A 198 3.39 5.24 -4.24
C LYS A 198 3.50 6.43 -3.29
N LYS A 199 4.72 6.77 -2.85
CA LYS A 199 4.97 7.95 -2.03
C LYS A 199 4.56 9.23 -2.78
N LYS A 200 4.88 9.35 -4.07
CA LYS A 200 4.46 10.46 -4.92
C LYS A 200 2.94 10.54 -5.01
N SER A 201 2.27 9.43 -5.35
CA SER A 201 0.80 9.38 -5.43
C SER A 201 0.13 9.77 -4.11
N HIS A 202 0.68 9.35 -2.97
CA HIS A 202 0.17 9.78 -1.67
C HIS A 202 0.35 11.28 -1.44
N THR A 203 1.51 11.84 -1.79
CA THR A 203 1.77 13.28 -1.69
C THR A 203 0.81 14.07 -2.57
N ASP A 204 0.57 13.63 -3.81
CA ASP A 204 -0.38 14.24 -4.73
C ASP A 204 -1.82 14.20 -4.18
N ASN A 205 -2.19 13.10 -3.52
CA ASN A 205 -3.49 12.99 -2.85
C ASN A 205 -3.62 13.95 -1.65
N ILE A 206 -2.57 14.12 -0.84
CA ILE A 206 -2.55 15.10 0.26
C ILE A 206 -2.73 16.51 -0.29
N ILE A 207 -1.98 16.88 -1.32
CA ILE A 207 -2.09 18.19 -1.96
C ILE A 207 -3.51 18.40 -2.50
N SER A 208 -4.09 17.39 -3.17
CA SER A 208 -5.46 17.44 -3.68
C SER A 208 -6.50 17.65 -2.56
N VAL A 209 -6.34 17.00 -1.42
CA VAL A 209 -7.21 17.18 -0.25
C VAL A 209 -7.10 18.60 0.29
N ILE A 210 -5.87 19.12 0.47
CA ILE A 210 -5.64 20.48 0.95
C ILE A 210 -6.25 21.52 -0.02
N VAL A 211 -5.98 21.39 -1.31
CA VAL A 211 -6.54 22.28 -2.34
C VAL A 211 -8.06 22.22 -2.36
N SER A 212 -8.66 21.04 -2.23
CA SER A 212 -10.11 20.87 -2.17
C SER A 212 -10.74 21.57 -0.96
N VAL A 213 -10.10 21.49 0.20
CA VAL A 213 -10.55 22.21 1.42
C VAL A 213 -10.50 23.72 1.20
N ILE A 214 -9.38 24.23 0.65
CA ILE A 214 -9.21 25.68 0.39
C ILE A 214 -10.24 26.17 -0.62
N LEU A 215 -10.43 25.46 -1.74
CA LEU A 215 -11.40 25.84 -2.77
C LEU A 215 -12.83 25.84 -2.24
N CYS A 216 -13.21 24.80 -1.48
CA CYS A 216 -14.56 24.74 -0.91
C CYS A 216 -14.77 25.86 0.13
N ALA A 217 -13.81 26.12 0.99
CA ALA A 217 -13.88 27.23 1.96
C ALA A 217 -14.00 28.58 1.24
N THR A 218 -13.15 28.83 0.24
CA THR A 218 -13.18 30.06 -0.57
C THR A 218 -14.53 30.23 -1.26
N ALA A 219 -15.09 29.17 -1.86
CA ALA A 219 -16.39 29.22 -2.51
C ALA A 219 -17.52 29.60 -1.53
N LEU A 220 -17.49 29.05 -0.31
CA LEU A 220 -18.47 29.40 0.73
C LEU A 220 -18.35 30.86 1.18
N TYR A 221 -17.13 31.37 1.34
CA TYR A 221 -16.91 32.77 1.70
C TYR A 221 -17.28 33.75 0.59
N VAL A 222 -17.01 33.40 -0.68
CA VAL A 222 -17.44 34.19 -1.84
C VAL A 222 -18.97 34.24 -1.93
N LEU A 223 -19.64 33.11 -1.75
CA LEU A 223 -21.11 33.05 -1.73
C LEU A 223 -21.71 33.89 -0.59
N ASP A 224 -21.09 33.87 0.59
CA ASP A 224 -21.53 34.69 1.73
C ASP A 224 -21.33 36.20 1.47
N SER A 225 -20.24 36.57 0.77
CA SER A 225 -19.97 37.95 0.37
C SER A 225 -20.88 38.45 -0.73
N MET A 226 -21.35 37.58 -1.63
CA MET A 226 -22.23 37.94 -2.74
C MET A 226 -23.71 38.05 -2.35
N LYS A 227 -24.12 37.65 -1.14
CA LYS A 227 -25.51 37.71 -0.67
C LYS A 227 -26.10 39.14 -0.76
N ASP A 228 -25.24 40.17 -0.52
CA ASP A 228 -25.65 41.58 -0.57
C ASP A 228 -25.89 42.11 -2.01
N LEU A 229 -25.35 41.43 -3.02
CA LEU A 229 -25.53 41.73 -4.44
C LEU A 229 -26.82 41.12 -5.03
N PHE A 230 -27.28 40.03 -4.48
CA PHE A 230 -28.58 39.46 -4.84
C PHE A 230 -29.61 40.09 -3.96
N VAL A 231 -30.51 40.94 -4.51
CA VAL A 231 -31.56 41.77 -3.92
C VAL A 231 -32.57 40.97 -3.03
N VAL A 232 -32.15 39.98 -2.33
CA VAL A 232 -32.94 39.25 -1.33
C VAL A 232 -32.64 39.88 0.02
N LYS A 233 -33.46 40.89 0.40
CA LYS A 233 -33.47 41.55 1.72
C LYS A 233 -33.92 40.60 2.84
N THR A 234 -33.29 39.45 2.98
CA THR A 234 -33.48 38.58 4.12
C THR A 234 -32.11 38.39 4.77
N ASP A 235 -32.05 38.43 6.11
CA ASP A 235 -30.88 38.11 6.91
C ASP A 235 -30.45 36.63 6.75
N PHE A 236 -30.16 36.25 5.49
CA PHE A 236 -29.90 34.87 5.10
C PHE A 236 -28.40 34.57 5.37
N ASN A 237 -28.16 33.97 6.51
CA ASN A 237 -26.80 33.48 6.84
C ASN A 237 -26.60 32.14 6.13
N ILE A 238 -25.77 32.12 5.06
CA ILE A 238 -25.48 30.94 4.25
C ILE A 238 -24.92 29.81 5.14
N PHE A 239 -24.01 30.14 6.06
CA PHE A 239 -23.47 29.18 7.00
C PHE A 239 -24.48 28.66 8.03
N GLY A 240 -25.60 29.35 8.24
CA GLY A 240 -26.68 28.91 9.12
C GLY A 240 -27.63 27.87 8.52
N VAL A 241 -27.62 27.71 7.19
CA VAL A 241 -28.51 26.80 6.46
C VAL A 241 -28.13 25.33 6.74
N GLY A 242 -29.12 24.55 7.18
CA GLY A 242 -28.87 23.14 7.56
C GLY A 242 -28.30 22.29 6.43
N ILE A 243 -28.75 22.50 5.19
CA ILE A 243 -28.26 21.75 4.01
C ILE A 243 -26.77 22.03 3.77
N ILE A 244 -26.31 23.28 3.91
CA ILE A 244 -24.90 23.66 3.72
C ILE A 244 -24.03 23.08 4.83
N GLN A 245 -24.52 23.09 6.07
CA GLN A 245 -23.85 22.47 7.20
C GLN A 245 -23.67 20.96 7.01
N VAL A 246 -24.72 20.26 6.59
CA VAL A 246 -24.69 18.81 6.33
C VAL A 246 -23.78 18.49 5.14
N SER A 247 -23.88 19.22 4.03
CA SER A 247 -23.04 18.97 2.85
C SER A 247 -21.57 19.27 3.12
N SER A 248 -21.24 20.31 3.87
CA SER A 248 -19.86 20.60 4.31
C SER A 248 -19.32 19.49 5.20
N LEU A 249 -20.12 18.98 6.14
CA LEU A 249 -19.72 17.88 7.01
C LEU A 249 -19.48 16.60 6.21
N VAL A 250 -20.40 16.22 5.30
CA VAL A 250 -20.27 15.05 4.42
C VAL A 250 -19.02 15.17 3.54
N PHE A 251 -18.78 16.35 2.98
CA PHE A 251 -17.56 16.62 2.20
C PHE A 251 -16.27 16.41 3.02
N LEU A 252 -16.21 16.96 4.23
CA LEU A 252 -15.04 16.79 5.10
C LEU A 252 -14.82 15.33 5.52
N LEU A 253 -15.90 14.60 5.83
CA LEU A 253 -15.82 13.17 6.13
C LEU A 253 -15.37 12.34 4.92
N PHE A 254 -15.82 12.70 3.72
CA PHE A 254 -15.37 12.08 2.48
C PHE A 254 -13.86 12.32 2.24
N LEU A 255 -13.39 13.56 2.43
CA LEU A 255 -11.96 13.87 2.33
C LEU A 255 -11.11 13.11 3.36
N LEU A 256 -11.60 12.98 4.60
CA LEU A 256 -10.96 12.17 5.62
C LEU A 256 -10.86 10.69 5.18
N TRP A 257 -11.94 10.15 4.63
CA TRP A 257 -11.95 8.78 4.12
C TRP A 257 -10.95 8.58 2.97
N VAL A 258 -10.89 9.51 2.01
CA VAL A 258 -9.92 9.50 0.90
C VAL A 258 -8.49 9.54 1.45
N PHE A 259 -8.22 10.39 2.45
CA PHE A 259 -6.91 10.49 3.09
C PHE A 259 -6.50 9.16 3.76
N VAL A 260 -7.39 8.55 4.54
CA VAL A 260 -7.13 7.26 5.21
C VAL A 260 -6.91 6.15 4.18
N LYS A 261 -7.74 6.08 3.14
CA LYS A 261 -7.56 5.10 2.06
C LYS A 261 -6.23 5.26 1.34
N SER A 262 -5.83 6.50 1.06
CA SER A 262 -4.53 6.83 0.44
C SER A 262 -3.35 6.43 1.34
N SER A 263 -3.46 6.64 2.65
CA SER A 263 -2.44 6.22 3.62
C SER A 263 -2.27 4.70 3.66
N ARG A 264 -3.39 3.95 3.64
CA ARG A 264 -3.36 2.47 3.62
C ARG A 264 -2.71 1.90 2.36
N ASN A 265 -2.83 2.55 1.22
CA ASN A 265 -2.19 2.11 -0.02
C ASN A 265 -0.65 2.16 0.03
N LEU A 266 -0.07 2.84 1.03
CA LEU A 266 1.38 2.85 1.27
C LEU A 266 1.88 1.65 2.07
N THR A 267 0.98 0.94 2.78
CA THR A 267 1.31 -0.21 3.63
C THR A 267 1.26 -1.50 2.84
N ASN A 268 2.18 -1.69 1.89
CA ASN A 268 2.31 -2.93 1.15
C ASN A 268 3.42 -3.79 1.73
N ASP A 269 3.20 -5.09 1.68
CA ASP A 269 4.26 -6.08 1.85
C ASP A 269 5.12 -6.08 0.57
N TRP A 270 6.35 -5.58 0.68
CA TRP A 270 7.29 -5.45 -0.45
C TRP A 270 8.04 -6.74 -0.75
N LEU A 271 8.06 -7.68 0.19
CA LEU A 271 8.76 -8.96 0.07
C LEU A 271 7.87 -10.06 -0.50
N ALA A 272 6.59 -10.06 -0.13
CA ALA A 272 5.63 -11.01 -0.67
C ALA A 272 5.31 -10.62 -2.11
N THR A 273 5.86 -11.35 -3.04
CA THR A 273 5.63 -11.16 -4.48
C THR A 273 4.18 -11.45 -4.87
N GLU A 274 3.45 -12.22 -4.08
CA GLU A 274 2.07 -12.62 -4.37
C GLU A 274 1.26 -12.81 -3.09
N LYS A 275 0.39 -11.86 -2.77
CA LYS A 275 -0.72 -12.15 -1.87
C LYS A 275 -1.83 -12.82 -2.68
N VAL A 276 -2.43 -13.85 -2.10
CA VAL A 276 -3.61 -14.56 -2.65
C VAL A 276 -4.73 -13.60 -3.09
N GLU A 277 -4.89 -12.46 -2.41
CA GLU A 277 -5.82 -11.38 -2.80
C GLU A 277 -5.45 -10.72 -4.13
N LYS A 278 -4.15 -10.49 -4.38
CA LYS A 278 -3.69 -9.96 -5.69
C LYS A 278 -3.82 -11.00 -6.80
N GLU A 279 -3.61 -12.24 -6.49
CA GLU A 279 -3.77 -13.34 -7.44
C GLU A 279 -5.23 -13.45 -7.92
N GLN A 280 -6.20 -13.30 -7.02
CA GLN A 280 -7.62 -13.22 -7.39
C GLN A 280 -7.96 -11.96 -8.19
N GLU A 281 -7.41 -10.79 -7.85
CA GLU A 281 -7.59 -9.55 -8.62
C GLU A 281 -6.96 -9.67 -10.02
N ILE A 282 -5.76 -10.21 -10.12
CA ILE A 282 -5.06 -10.43 -11.39
C ILE A 282 -5.80 -11.47 -12.23
N SER A 283 -6.25 -12.57 -11.62
CA SER A 283 -7.06 -13.60 -12.29
C SER A 283 -8.35 -13.01 -12.85
N SER A 284 -9.07 -12.20 -12.05
CA SER A 284 -10.28 -11.51 -12.51
C SER A 284 -10.00 -10.49 -13.62
N SER A 285 -8.87 -9.80 -13.56
CA SER A 285 -8.43 -8.85 -14.61
C SER A 285 -8.03 -9.58 -15.89
N CYS A 286 -7.36 -10.73 -15.77
CA CYS A 286 -7.05 -11.61 -16.91
C CYS A 286 -8.31 -12.15 -17.58
N GLU A 287 -9.28 -12.62 -16.80
CA GLU A 287 -10.55 -13.09 -17.29
C GLU A 287 -11.35 -11.99 -17.99
N MET A 288 -11.34 -10.77 -17.40
CA MET A 288 -11.94 -9.59 -18.00
C MET A 288 -11.28 -9.21 -19.34
N VAL A 289 -9.95 -9.26 -19.44
CA VAL A 289 -9.22 -8.91 -20.67
C VAL A 289 -9.42 -9.99 -21.75
N TYR A 290 -9.39 -11.27 -21.38
CA TYR A 290 -9.53 -12.39 -22.31
C TYR A 290 -10.94 -12.52 -22.89
N HIS A 291 -11.96 -12.34 -22.05
CA HIS A 291 -13.37 -12.46 -22.45
C HIS A 291 -14.04 -11.11 -22.77
N TYR A 292 -13.25 -10.04 -22.98
CA TYR A 292 -13.79 -8.72 -23.25
C TYR A 292 -14.60 -8.67 -24.56
N ASN A 293 -15.90 -8.41 -24.42
CA ASN A 293 -16.79 -8.18 -25.55
C ASN A 293 -17.33 -6.74 -25.49
N GLU A 294 -16.78 -5.86 -26.32
CA GLU A 294 -17.10 -4.43 -26.32
C GLU A 294 -18.61 -4.16 -26.46
N LYS A 295 -19.32 -4.90 -27.29
CA LYS A 295 -20.77 -4.72 -27.53
C LYS A 295 -21.59 -5.06 -26.27
N LYS A 296 -21.22 -6.13 -25.57
CA LYS A 296 -21.90 -6.62 -24.36
C LYS A 296 -21.65 -5.66 -23.19
N GLU A 297 -20.41 -5.26 -22.99
CA GLU A 297 -20.02 -4.38 -21.88
C GLU A 297 -20.53 -2.93 -22.10
N LYS A 298 -20.52 -2.43 -23.33
CA LYS A 298 -21.14 -1.16 -23.68
C LYS A 298 -22.65 -1.15 -23.39
N ARG A 299 -23.36 -2.23 -23.72
CA ARG A 299 -24.79 -2.36 -23.42
C ARG A 299 -25.06 -2.38 -21.92
N LYS A 300 -24.21 -3.06 -21.16
CA LYS A 300 -24.29 -3.13 -19.70
C LYS A 300 -24.05 -1.77 -19.05
N SER A 301 -23.00 -1.04 -19.48
CA SER A 301 -22.71 0.31 -18.96
C SER A 301 -23.80 1.32 -19.32
N MET A 302 -24.40 1.22 -20.51
CA MET A 302 -25.55 2.02 -20.88
C MET A 302 -26.78 1.75 -20.00
N LEU A 303 -27.05 0.49 -19.65
CA LEU A 303 -28.15 0.13 -18.74
C LEU A 303 -27.92 0.76 -17.34
N TRP A 304 -26.70 0.80 -16.84
CA TRP A 304 -26.38 1.47 -15.58
C TRP A 304 -26.43 2.99 -15.65
N ALA A 305 -26.24 3.59 -16.84
CA ALA A 305 -26.38 5.04 -17.05
C ALA A 305 -27.81 5.51 -17.19
N LEU A 306 -28.79 4.62 -17.54
CA LEU A 306 -30.17 4.93 -17.73
C LEU A 306 -30.86 5.65 -16.53
N PRO A 307 -30.71 5.20 -15.27
CA PRO A 307 -31.31 5.89 -14.13
C PRO A 307 -30.79 7.32 -13.95
N ALA A 308 -29.48 7.52 -14.15
CA ALA A 308 -28.83 8.84 -14.05
C ALA A 308 -29.32 9.77 -15.19
N ALA A 309 -29.44 9.24 -16.41
CA ALA A 309 -29.99 9.95 -17.55
C ALA A 309 -31.46 10.34 -17.33
N GLY A 310 -32.26 9.45 -16.74
CA GLY A 310 -33.65 9.74 -16.35
C GLY A 310 -33.77 10.85 -15.31
N MET A 311 -32.90 10.82 -14.28
CA MET A 311 -32.85 11.90 -13.28
C MET A 311 -32.40 13.23 -13.88
N MET A 312 -31.45 13.21 -14.82
CA MET A 312 -30.97 14.39 -15.53
C MET A 312 -32.14 15.01 -16.38
N LEU A 313 -32.87 14.19 -17.10
CA LEU A 313 -34.00 14.61 -17.91
C LEU A 313 -35.12 15.21 -17.05
N ALA A 314 -35.44 14.58 -15.92
CA ALA A 314 -36.38 15.08 -14.94
C ALA A 314 -35.93 16.43 -14.34
N ALA A 315 -34.65 16.62 -14.08
CA ALA A 315 -34.11 17.90 -13.61
C ALA A 315 -34.23 19.01 -14.65
N VAL A 316 -34.01 18.69 -15.94
CA VAL A 316 -34.23 19.64 -17.05
C VAL A 316 -35.72 20.04 -17.17
N LEU A 317 -36.62 19.06 -17.14
CA LEU A 317 -38.06 19.31 -17.21
C LEU A 317 -38.59 20.11 -16.01
N ALA A 318 -37.98 19.94 -14.85
CA ALA A 318 -38.29 20.71 -13.64
C ALA A 318 -37.62 22.11 -13.62
N GLY A 319 -36.98 22.54 -14.70
CA GLY A 319 -36.29 23.85 -14.80
C GLY A 319 -35.00 23.98 -13.93
N LYS A 320 -34.52 22.89 -13.34
CA LYS A 320 -33.34 22.88 -12.46
C LYS A 320 -32.06 22.65 -13.26
N LEU A 321 -31.67 23.60 -14.12
CA LEU A 321 -30.55 23.52 -15.04
C LEU A 321 -29.20 23.23 -14.32
N ILE A 322 -29.00 23.76 -13.11
CA ILE A 322 -27.80 23.53 -12.32
C ILE A 322 -27.67 22.04 -11.94
N LEU A 323 -28.75 21.43 -11.50
CA LEU A 323 -28.79 20.02 -11.15
C LEU A 323 -28.57 19.12 -12.38
N ALA A 324 -29.13 19.48 -13.52
CA ALA A 324 -28.90 18.80 -14.79
C ALA A 324 -27.43 18.92 -15.23
N GLY A 325 -26.79 20.07 -15.04
CA GLY A 325 -25.37 20.31 -15.32
C GLY A 325 -24.43 19.44 -14.45
N ILE A 326 -24.78 19.18 -13.20
CA ILE A 326 -24.02 18.29 -12.31
C ILE A 326 -24.21 16.81 -12.69
N LEU A 327 -25.43 16.42 -13.08
CA LEU A 327 -25.76 15.04 -13.46
C LEU A 327 -25.20 14.65 -14.84
N PHE A 328 -24.94 15.61 -15.72
CA PHE A 328 -24.40 15.35 -17.06
C PHE A 328 -23.01 14.63 -17.03
N PRO A 329 -21.98 15.13 -16.35
CA PRO A 329 -20.69 14.41 -16.28
C PRO A 329 -20.80 13.06 -15.59
N VAL A 330 -21.71 12.90 -14.63
CA VAL A 330 -21.95 11.61 -13.96
C VAL A 330 -22.54 10.58 -14.94
N THR A 331 -23.53 10.97 -15.73
CA THR A 331 -24.11 10.09 -16.76
C THR A 331 -23.11 9.71 -17.84
N LEU A 332 -22.28 10.67 -18.26
CA LEU A 332 -21.22 10.43 -19.24
C LEU A 332 -20.16 9.46 -18.70
N PHE A 333 -19.75 9.63 -17.45
CA PHE A 333 -18.79 8.73 -16.79
C PHE A 333 -19.36 7.31 -16.68
N LEU A 334 -20.60 7.14 -16.25
CA LEU A 334 -21.26 5.84 -16.16
C LEU A 334 -21.37 5.15 -17.53
N ALA A 335 -21.64 5.92 -18.59
CA ALA A 335 -21.69 5.40 -19.95
C ALA A 335 -20.32 4.94 -20.48
N MET A 336 -19.21 5.60 -20.05
CA MET A 336 -17.85 5.31 -20.47
C MET A 336 -17.10 4.34 -19.56
N GLN A 337 -17.67 3.96 -18.42
CA GLN A 337 -17.01 3.15 -17.38
C GLN A 337 -16.47 1.80 -17.92
N HIS A 338 -17.09 1.19 -18.95
CA HIS A 338 -16.62 -0.04 -19.57
C HIS A 338 -15.23 0.09 -20.21
N LYS A 339 -14.92 1.26 -20.83
CA LYS A 339 -13.60 1.52 -21.42
C LYS A 339 -12.54 1.73 -20.34
N VAL A 340 -12.89 2.47 -19.30
CA VAL A 340 -11.98 2.74 -18.17
C VAL A 340 -11.66 1.44 -17.43
N GLY A 341 -12.66 0.61 -17.14
CA GLY A 341 -12.46 -0.69 -16.49
C GLY A 341 -11.57 -1.63 -17.29
N TYR A 342 -11.77 -1.72 -18.61
CA TYR A 342 -10.92 -2.52 -19.50
C TYR A 342 -9.47 -2.01 -19.54
N GLN A 343 -9.26 -0.69 -19.61
CA GLN A 343 -7.91 -0.12 -19.63
C GLN A 343 -7.16 -0.37 -18.31
N ILE A 344 -7.87 -0.28 -17.17
CA ILE A 344 -7.31 -0.59 -15.86
C ILE A 344 -6.92 -2.07 -15.80
N ALA A 345 -7.84 -2.98 -16.13
CA ALA A 345 -7.57 -4.42 -16.13
C ALA A 345 -6.40 -4.80 -17.06
N LYS A 346 -6.34 -4.21 -18.26
CA LYS A 346 -5.22 -4.44 -19.20
C LYS A 346 -3.89 -3.95 -18.65
N ARG A 347 -3.89 -2.81 -17.95
CA ARG A 347 -2.68 -2.29 -17.30
C ARG A 347 -2.23 -3.20 -16.18
N ASP A 348 -3.15 -3.65 -15.34
CA ASP A 348 -2.87 -4.50 -14.18
C ASP A 348 -2.32 -5.87 -14.61
N VAL A 349 -2.90 -6.49 -15.66
CA VAL A 349 -2.38 -7.73 -16.25
C VAL A 349 -0.98 -7.52 -16.85
N LYS A 350 -0.77 -6.42 -17.58
CA LYS A 350 0.52 -6.10 -18.17
C LYS A 350 1.59 -5.91 -17.09
N GLU A 351 1.27 -5.20 -16.02
CA GLU A 351 2.16 -4.95 -14.88
C GLU A 351 2.49 -6.27 -14.16
N ALA A 352 1.50 -7.13 -13.92
CA ALA A 352 1.69 -8.45 -13.31
C ALA A 352 2.62 -9.34 -14.15
N VAL A 353 2.41 -9.40 -15.46
CA VAL A 353 3.26 -10.19 -16.38
C VAL A 353 4.70 -9.66 -16.38
N TYR A 354 4.90 -8.34 -16.46
CA TYR A 354 6.26 -7.77 -16.41
C TYR A 354 6.99 -8.03 -15.09
N LEU A 355 6.25 -8.14 -13.99
CA LEU A 355 6.83 -8.45 -12.68
C LEU A 355 7.19 -9.93 -12.52
N ALA A 356 6.36 -10.84 -13.04
CA ALA A 356 6.53 -12.29 -12.89
C ALA A 356 7.52 -12.88 -13.91
N LEU A 357 7.56 -12.35 -15.13
CA LEU A 357 8.29 -12.92 -16.26
C LEU A 357 9.80 -13.11 -16.01
N PRO A 358 10.54 -12.14 -15.41
CA PRO A 358 11.97 -12.33 -15.14
C PRO A 358 12.25 -13.43 -14.12
N GLY A 359 11.42 -13.55 -13.06
CA GLY A 359 11.54 -14.64 -12.07
C GLY A 359 11.34 -16.01 -12.72
N TRP A 360 10.33 -16.14 -13.56
CA TRP A 360 10.05 -17.37 -14.26
C TRP A 360 11.18 -17.78 -15.23
N PHE A 361 11.76 -16.81 -15.97
CA PHE A 361 12.93 -17.08 -16.80
C PHE A 361 14.16 -17.51 -16.00
N MET A 362 14.34 -16.93 -14.81
CA MET A 362 15.44 -17.31 -13.92
C MET A 362 15.27 -18.73 -13.41
N GLU A 363 14.08 -19.11 -12.94
CA GLU A 363 13.77 -20.48 -12.53
C GLU A 363 14.00 -21.48 -13.67
N LEU A 364 13.57 -21.14 -14.89
CA LEU A 364 13.79 -21.95 -16.08
C LEU A 364 15.29 -22.10 -16.40
N ALA A 365 16.06 -21.02 -16.31
CA ALA A 365 17.51 -21.03 -16.54
C ALA A 365 18.23 -21.91 -15.52
N LEU A 366 17.88 -21.79 -14.24
CA LEU A 366 18.44 -22.62 -13.17
C LEU A 366 18.07 -24.10 -13.33
N LEU A 367 16.85 -24.41 -13.72
CA LEU A 367 16.41 -25.79 -14.00
C LEU A 367 17.15 -26.39 -15.20
N LEU A 368 17.34 -25.62 -16.28
CA LEU A 368 18.10 -26.08 -17.45
C LEU A 368 19.58 -26.30 -17.15
N GLN A 369 20.16 -25.45 -16.31
CA GLN A 369 21.55 -25.58 -15.89
C GLN A 369 21.76 -26.81 -14.99
N ASN A 370 20.83 -27.09 -14.09
CA ASN A 370 20.85 -28.27 -13.22
C ASN A 370 20.68 -29.58 -14.00
N ASN A 371 19.89 -29.59 -15.09
CA ASN A 371 19.72 -30.76 -15.97
C ASN A 371 20.90 -30.99 -16.93
N ASN A 372 21.73 -30.01 -17.21
CA ASN A 372 22.93 -30.15 -18.05
C ASN A 372 24.15 -30.68 -17.29
N VAL A 373 24.05 -30.82 -15.96
CA VAL A 373 25.12 -31.35 -15.09
C VAL A 373 24.94 -32.90 -14.86
N GLN A 374 23.89 -33.51 -15.37
CA GLN A 374 23.74 -34.96 -15.44
C GLN A 374 24.14 -35.48 -16.85
#